data_264eb3c956edc000b7c27014828fd16e
#
_entry.id   264eb3c956edc000b7c27014828fd16e
#
_cell.length_a   1.000
_cell.length_b   1.000
_cell.length_c   1.000
_cell.angle_alpha   90.00
_cell.angle_beta   90.00
_cell.angle_gamma   90.00
#
_symmetry.space_group_name_H-M   'P 1'
#
loop_
_entity.id
_entity.type
_entity.pdbx_description
1 polymer ?
#
loop_
_entity_poly.entity_id
_entity_poly.type
_entity_poly.pdbx_seq_one_letter_code
_entity_poly.pdbx_strand_id
1 'polypeptide(L)'
;MVDLGKPDEDSDFYFVQADDPEAAVARIVELVKTRIPRRFGLDPVRDIQVLCPMNRGGVGARSLNIELQKVLNPAGERRVERFGWTFAPGDKVMQIENDYDKEVYNGDIGYVDDVDPEAGELNASFDGRPVTYGFGELDTLVPAYAATIHKSQGSEYPAVVIPIMTQHYAMLQRNLLYTGITRGKLAKTFSSTVRSGNSISS
;
A
#
# COMPACT_ATOMS: atom_id res chain seq x y z
N MET A 1 12.28 -25.28 -5.49
CA MET A 1 10.95 -25.02 -4.94
C MET A 1 11.12 -25.13 -3.43
N VAL A 2 11.36 -24.02 -2.74
CA VAL A 2 11.42 -24.02 -1.28
C VAL A 2 9.99 -24.18 -0.80
N ASP A 3 9.70 -25.35 -0.24
CA ASP A 3 8.45 -25.64 0.43
C ASP A 3 8.35 -24.70 1.64
N LEU A 4 7.54 -23.66 1.50
CA LEU A 4 7.11 -22.88 2.64
C LEU A 4 6.22 -23.82 3.43
N GLY A 5 6.77 -24.41 4.51
CA GLY A 5 6.06 -25.33 5.38
C GLY A 5 4.62 -24.85 5.54
N LYS A 6 3.66 -25.78 5.50
CA LYS A 6 2.24 -25.45 5.71
C LYS A 6 2.19 -24.54 6.93
N PRO A 7 1.74 -23.27 6.78
CA PRO A 7 1.58 -22.45 7.97
C PRO A 7 0.67 -23.23 8.92
N ASP A 8 1.04 -23.31 10.19
CA ASP A 8 0.10 -23.75 11.20
C ASP A 8 -1.21 -23.00 10.96
N GLU A 9 -2.34 -23.69 11.07
CA GLU A 9 -3.66 -23.12 10.76
C GLU A 9 -3.94 -21.81 11.52
N ASP A 10 -3.19 -21.54 12.60
CA ASP A 10 -3.24 -20.35 13.45
C ASP A 10 -2.14 -19.31 13.19
N SER A 11 -1.30 -19.47 12.14
CA SER A 11 -0.24 -18.48 11.88
C SER A 11 -0.82 -17.19 11.30
N ASP A 12 -0.56 -16.06 11.95
CA ASP A 12 -0.83 -14.69 11.49
C ASP A 12 0.32 -14.10 10.63
N PHE A 13 1.39 -14.90 10.41
CA PHE A 13 2.62 -14.48 9.77
C PHE A 13 2.95 -15.36 8.56
N TYR A 14 3.15 -14.73 7.39
CA TYR A 14 3.45 -15.43 6.14
C TYR A 14 4.66 -14.83 5.45
N PHE A 15 5.55 -15.67 4.96
CA PHE A 15 6.71 -15.28 4.17
C PHE A 15 6.53 -15.72 2.73
N VAL A 16 6.64 -14.78 1.77
CA VAL A 16 6.52 -15.05 0.34
C VAL A 16 7.79 -14.60 -0.36
N GLN A 17 8.50 -15.55 -0.97
CA GLN A 17 9.75 -15.28 -1.68
C GLN A 17 9.46 -14.79 -3.09
N ALA A 18 10.27 -13.83 -3.58
CA ALA A 18 10.31 -13.40 -4.97
C ALA A 18 11.76 -13.33 -5.43
N ASP A 19 12.01 -13.69 -6.70
CA ASP A 19 13.36 -13.82 -7.24
C ASP A 19 13.94 -12.46 -7.68
N ASP A 20 13.07 -11.55 -8.10
CA ASP A 20 13.43 -10.21 -8.58
C ASP A 20 12.35 -9.17 -8.21
N PRO A 21 12.60 -7.86 -8.43
CA PRO A 21 11.63 -6.80 -8.12
C PRO A 21 10.30 -6.94 -8.88
N GLU A 22 10.30 -7.38 -10.13
CA GLU A 22 9.09 -7.52 -10.95
C GLU A 22 8.23 -8.68 -10.44
N ALA A 23 8.86 -9.81 -10.13
CA ALA A 23 8.22 -10.93 -9.46
C ALA A 23 7.65 -10.52 -8.08
N ALA A 24 8.37 -9.68 -7.32
CA ALA A 24 7.90 -9.15 -6.04
C ALA A 24 6.63 -8.32 -6.21
N VAL A 25 6.58 -7.40 -7.18
CA VAL A 25 5.38 -6.61 -7.49
C VAL A 25 4.21 -7.52 -7.85
N ALA A 26 4.42 -8.48 -8.77
CA ALA A 26 3.36 -9.43 -9.17
C ALA A 26 2.83 -10.23 -7.97
N ARG A 27 3.71 -10.67 -7.06
CA ARG A 27 3.33 -11.38 -5.84
C ARG A 27 2.53 -10.50 -4.88
N ILE A 28 2.94 -9.24 -4.68
CA ILE A 28 2.23 -8.29 -3.84
C ILE A 28 0.83 -8.05 -4.39
N VAL A 29 0.69 -7.82 -5.69
CA VAL A 29 -0.61 -7.65 -6.35
C VAL A 29 -1.49 -8.88 -6.16
N GLU A 30 -0.95 -10.10 -6.36
CA GLU A 30 -1.69 -11.35 -6.15
C GLU A 30 -2.13 -11.51 -4.68
N LEU A 31 -1.26 -11.21 -3.72
CA LEU A 31 -1.56 -11.27 -2.29
C LEU A 31 -2.72 -10.34 -1.93
N VAL A 32 -2.61 -9.07 -2.32
CA VAL A 32 -3.59 -8.03 -1.98
C VAL A 32 -4.92 -8.27 -2.67
N LYS A 33 -4.91 -8.58 -3.98
CA LYS A 33 -6.14 -8.75 -4.77
C LYS A 33 -6.88 -10.05 -4.47
N THR A 34 -6.15 -11.14 -4.20
CA THR A 34 -6.73 -12.48 -4.28
C THR A 34 -6.52 -13.31 -3.04
N ARG A 35 -5.26 -13.49 -2.60
CA ARG A 35 -4.94 -14.51 -1.60
C ARG A 35 -5.41 -14.14 -0.20
N ILE A 36 -5.10 -12.91 0.25
CA ILE A 36 -5.52 -12.42 1.57
C ILE A 36 -7.05 -12.27 1.62
N PRO A 37 -7.73 -11.62 0.63
CA PRO A 37 -9.18 -11.55 0.62
C PRO A 37 -9.87 -12.92 0.70
N ARG A 38 -9.43 -13.89 -0.10
CA ARG A 38 -10.03 -15.24 -0.11
C ARG A 38 -9.83 -16.00 1.19
N ARG A 39 -8.67 -15.83 1.83
CA ARG A 39 -8.36 -16.58 3.05
C ARG A 39 -9.03 -15.99 4.29
N PHE A 40 -9.09 -14.67 4.40
CA PHE A 40 -9.50 -13.96 5.61
C PHE A 40 -10.82 -13.21 5.47
N GLY A 41 -11.45 -13.20 4.28
CA GLY A 41 -12.69 -12.44 4.04
C GLY A 41 -12.50 -10.93 4.09
N LEU A 42 -11.30 -10.41 3.79
CA LEU A 42 -10.93 -9.01 3.89
C LEU A 42 -11.16 -8.27 2.57
N ASP A 43 -11.55 -6.99 2.67
CA ASP A 43 -11.63 -6.09 1.52
C ASP A 43 -10.21 -5.66 1.08
N PRO A 44 -9.84 -5.84 -0.21
CA PRO A 44 -8.49 -5.56 -0.68
C PRO A 44 -8.10 -4.08 -0.60
N VAL A 45 -9.06 -3.16 -0.64
CA VAL A 45 -8.80 -1.71 -0.59
C VAL A 45 -8.85 -1.20 0.84
N ARG A 46 -9.87 -1.62 1.62
CA ARG A 46 -10.12 -1.09 2.96
C ARG A 46 -9.28 -1.76 4.04
N ASP A 47 -9.12 -3.08 3.97
CA ASP A 47 -8.59 -3.87 5.07
C ASP A 47 -7.11 -4.23 4.92
N ILE A 48 -6.56 -4.08 3.70
CA ILE A 48 -5.17 -4.45 3.42
C ILE A 48 -4.33 -3.20 3.18
N GLN A 49 -3.16 -3.15 3.80
CA GLN A 49 -2.20 -2.08 3.60
C GLN A 49 -0.83 -2.64 3.20
N VAL A 50 -0.28 -2.10 2.11
CA VAL A 50 1.11 -2.37 1.76
C VAL A 50 2.00 -1.33 2.44
N LEU A 51 2.99 -1.78 3.22
CA LEU A 51 3.88 -0.94 4.01
C LEU A 51 5.31 -1.08 3.50
N CYS A 52 5.77 -0.09 2.76
CA CYS A 52 7.08 -0.07 2.12
C CYS A 52 8.16 0.55 3.00
N PRO A 53 9.37 -0.02 3.05
CA PRO A 53 10.51 0.63 3.69
C PRO A 53 10.87 1.96 3.03
N MET A 54 10.61 2.11 1.72
CA MET A 54 10.99 3.26 0.91
C MET A 54 9.84 3.76 0.04
N ASN A 55 9.87 5.05 -0.30
CA ASN A 55 8.88 5.64 -1.22
C ASN A 55 9.22 5.38 -2.70
N ARG A 56 10.51 5.41 -3.05
CA ARG A 56 11.02 5.24 -4.43
C ARG A 56 11.56 3.85 -4.67
N GLY A 57 11.73 3.48 -5.96
CA GLY A 57 12.21 2.16 -6.40
C GLY A 57 11.08 1.26 -6.91
N GLY A 58 11.43 0.13 -7.53
CA GLY A 58 10.48 -0.78 -8.17
C GLY A 58 9.41 -1.35 -7.22
N VAL A 59 9.77 -1.60 -5.96
CA VAL A 59 8.86 -2.02 -4.88
C VAL A 59 8.68 -0.92 -3.83
N GLY A 60 8.89 0.34 -4.19
CA GLY A 60 8.59 1.50 -3.36
C GLY A 60 7.10 1.83 -3.37
N ALA A 61 6.65 2.61 -2.37
CA ALA A 61 5.24 2.96 -2.22
C ALA A 61 4.66 3.62 -3.47
N ARG A 62 5.43 4.50 -4.14
CA ARG A 62 4.98 5.18 -5.35
C ARG A 62 4.66 4.21 -6.50
N SER A 63 5.56 3.29 -6.81
CA SER A 63 5.39 2.32 -7.89
C SER A 63 4.26 1.34 -7.58
N LEU A 64 4.20 0.87 -6.33
CA LEU A 64 3.16 -0.05 -5.90
C LEU A 64 1.77 0.58 -5.87
N ASN A 65 1.63 1.87 -5.55
CA ASN A 65 0.35 2.57 -5.67
C ASN A 65 -0.19 2.53 -7.10
N ILE A 66 0.67 2.77 -8.10
CA ILE A 66 0.28 2.74 -9.51
C ILE A 66 -0.17 1.33 -9.92
N GLU A 67 0.58 0.30 -9.56
CA GLU A 67 0.26 -1.08 -9.94
C GLU A 67 -0.98 -1.62 -9.20
N LEU A 68 -1.12 -1.30 -7.91
CA LEU A 68 -2.29 -1.71 -7.12
C LEU A 68 -3.55 -0.99 -7.58
N GLN A 69 -3.50 0.32 -7.85
CA GLN A 69 -4.65 1.07 -8.37
C GLN A 69 -5.17 0.46 -9.68
N LYS A 70 -4.28 0.18 -10.66
CA LYS A 70 -4.66 -0.44 -11.94
C LYS A 70 -5.47 -1.73 -11.77
N VAL A 71 -5.18 -2.48 -10.71
CA VAL A 71 -5.74 -3.82 -10.51
C VAL A 71 -6.93 -3.82 -9.57
N LEU A 72 -6.93 -2.95 -8.55
CA LEU A 72 -7.96 -2.90 -7.51
C LEU A 72 -9.07 -1.92 -7.85
N ASN A 73 -8.73 -0.79 -8.47
CA ASN A 73 -9.67 0.25 -8.86
C ASN A 73 -9.24 0.86 -10.21
N PRO A 74 -9.41 0.11 -11.32
CA PRO A 74 -9.09 0.65 -12.65
C PRO A 74 -9.93 1.89 -12.92
N ALA A 75 -9.27 3.01 -13.18
CA ALA A 75 -9.90 4.29 -13.38
C ALA A 75 -10.89 4.26 -14.57
N GLY A 76 -12.15 4.59 -14.29
CA GLY A 76 -13.20 4.78 -15.27
C GLY A 76 -13.14 6.13 -15.97
N GLU A 77 -14.28 6.58 -16.52
CA GLU A 77 -14.43 7.87 -17.18
C GLU A 77 -14.30 9.05 -16.20
N ARG A 78 -14.83 8.89 -14.98
CA ARG A 78 -14.71 9.88 -13.90
C ARG A 78 -13.37 9.74 -13.22
N ARG A 79 -12.42 10.56 -13.63
CA ARG A 79 -11.09 10.62 -13.04
C ARG A 79 -10.48 11.99 -13.22
N VAL A 80 -9.52 12.29 -12.38
CA VAL A 80 -8.66 13.48 -12.52
C VAL A 80 -7.19 13.08 -12.44
N GLU A 81 -6.36 13.63 -13.30
CA GLU A 81 -4.91 13.46 -13.29
C GLU A 81 -4.26 14.76 -12.85
N ARG A 82 -3.64 14.78 -11.68
CA ARG A 82 -2.96 15.95 -11.09
C ARG A 82 -1.71 15.53 -10.33
N PHE A 83 -0.71 16.37 -10.36
CA PHE A 83 0.53 16.22 -9.60
C PHE A 83 1.21 14.83 -9.76
N GLY A 84 1.05 14.22 -10.94
CA GLY A 84 1.62 12.91 -11.27
C GLY A 84 0.88 11.73 -10.64
N TRP A 85 -0.37 11.92 -10.22
CA TRP A 85 -1.29 10.91 -9.75
C TRP A 85 -2.61 10.94 -10.51
N THR A 86 -3.27 9.79 -10.57
CA THR A 86 -4.64 9.65 -11.02
C THR A 86 -5.52 9.40 -9.80
N PHE A 87 -6.66 10.08 -9.73
CA PHE A 87 -7.67 9.87 -8.71
C PHE A 87 -9.01 9.53 -9.36
N ALA A 88 -9.68 8.51 -8.86
CA ALA A 88 -10.99 8.05 -9.32
C ALA A 88 -11.86 7.65 -8.13
N PRO A 89 -13.19 7.66 -8.25
CA PRO A 89 -14.08 7.16 -7.21
C PRO A 89 -13.71 5.75 -6.77
N GLY A 90 -13.69 5.51 -5.46
CA GLY A 90 -13.25 4.26 -4.84
C GLY A 90 -11.76 4.18 -4.50
N ASP A 91 -10.95 5.13 -4.93
CA ASP A 91 -9.53 5.15 -4.59
C ASP A 91 -9.32 5.38 -3.08
N LYS A 92 -8.36 4.62 -2.53
CA LYS A 92 -7.81 4.86 -1.21
C LYS A 92 -6.74 5.95 -1.31
N VAL A 93 -6.89 6.99 -0.51
CA VAL A 93 -6.00 8.16 -0.50
C VAL A 93 -5.47 8.46 0.90
N MET A 94 -4.37 9.20 0.97
CA MET A 94 -3.80 9.70 2.21
C MET A 94 -3.56 11.20 2.09
N GLN A 95 -3.97 11.94 3.11
CA GLN A 95 -3.57 13.33 3.29
C GLN A 95 -2.09 13.38 3.67
N ILE A 96 -1.29 14.23 3.03
CA ILE A 96 0.16 14.32 3.27
C ILE A 96 0.60 15.60 3.95
N GLU A 97 -0.31 16.54 4.16
CA GLU A 97 -0.12 17.79 4.89
C GLU A 97 -1.30 18.02 5.84
N ASN A 98 -1.10 18.79 6.92
CA ASN A 98 -2.20 19.15 7.79
C ASN A 98 -3.06 20.25 7.15
N ASP A 99 -4.36 20.03 7.09
CA ASP A 99 -5.36 21.03 6.73
C ASP A 99 -6.31 21.24 7.91
N TYR A 100 -6.09 22.30 8.66
CA TYR A 100 -6.85 22.59 9.87
C TYR A 100 -8.27 23.10 9.55
N ASP A 101 -8.47 23.71 8.39
CA ASP A 101 -9.78 24.22 7.98
C ASP A 101 -10.68 23.07 7.55
N LYS A 102 -10.12 22.06 6.91
CA LYS A 102 -10.81 20.83 6.53
C LYS A 102 -10.79 19.76 7.66
N GLU A 103 -10.04 20.00 8.74
CA GLU A 103 -9.82 19.07 9.85
C GLU A 103 -9.31 17.69 9.39
N VAL A 104 -8.37 17.68 8.44
CA VAL A 104 -7.68 16.48 7.93
C VAL A 104 -6.20 16.65 8.16
N TYR A 105 -5.54 15.58 8.60
CA TYR A 105 -4.16 15.65 9.07
C TYR A 105 -3.25 14.73 8.28
N ASN A 106 -1.96 15.05 8.30
CA ASN A 106 -0.94 14.24 7.64
C ASN A 106 -0.95 12.80 8.17
N GLY A 107 -1.21 11.86 7.27
CA GLY A 107 -1.34 10.43 7.56
C GLY A 107 -2.78 9.93 7.59
N ASP A 108 -3.77 10.81 7.60
CA ASP A 108 -5.18 10.40 7.55
C ASP A 108 -5.49 9.68 6.24
N ILE A 109 -6.17 8.54 6.37
CA ILE A 109 -6.60 7.72 5.23
C ILE A 109 -8.06 8.05 4.92
N GLY A 110 -8.32 8.30 3.65
CA GLY A 110 -9.66 8.52 3.12
C GLY A 110 -9.94 7.69 1.87
N TYR A 111 -11.16 7.81 1.38
CA TYR A 111 -11.61 7.17 0.15
C TYR A 111 -12.30 8.19 -0.74
N VAL A 112 -11.95 8.20 -2.02
CA VAL A 112 -12.58 9.09 -3.00
C VAL A 112 -14.01 8.64 -3.23
N ASP A 113 -14.96 9.52 -2.96
CA ASP A 113 -16.39 9.27 -3.15
C ASP A 113 -16.81 9.62 -4.58
N ASP A 114 -16.36 10.79 -5.07
CA ASP A 114 -16.69 11.26 -6.41
C ASP A 114 -15.62 12.23 -6.97
N VAL A 115 -15.59 12.34 -8.30
CA VAL A 115 -14.79 13.31 -9.04
C VAL A 115 -15.72 14.05 -9.99
N ASP A 116 -15.81 15.35 -9.86
CA ASP A 116 -16.58 16.24 -10.72
C ASP A 116 -15.63 17.10 -11.59
N PRO A 117 -15.43 16.71 -12.87
CA PRO A 117 -14.58 17.47 -13.78
C PRO A 117 -15.16 18.84 -14.17
N GLU A 118 -16.50 19.02 -14.11
CA GLU A 118 -17.14 20.29 -14.46
C GLU A 118 -16.99 21.32 -13.35
N ALA A 119 -17.20 20.89 -12.10
CA ALA A 119 -16.94 21.72 -10.93
C ALA A 119 -15.44 21.90 -10.64
N GLY A 120 -14.59 21.00 -11.13
CA GLY A 120 -13.16 20.99 -10.83
C GLY A 120 -12.86 20.53 -9.40
N GLU A 121 -13.70 19.60 -8.87
CA GLU A 121 -13.68 19.16 -7.48
C GLU A 121 -13.57 17.63 -7.35
N LEU A 122 -12.96 17.21 -6.25
CA LEU A 122 -12.91 15.83 -5.78
C LEU A 122 -13.47 15.77 -4.36
N ASN A 123 -14.37 14.84 -4.12
CA ASN A 123 -14.90 14.56 -2.79
C ASN A 123 -14.29 13.26 -2.25
N ALA A 124 -13.78 13.30 -1.02
CA ALA A 124 -13.24 12.13 -0.32
C ALA A 124 -13.75 12.09 1.11
N SER A 125 -14.01 10.90 1.62
CA SER A 125 -14.43 10.68 3.02
C SER A 125 -13.26 10.22 3.87
N PHE A 126 -13.03 10.90 4.99
CA PHE A 126 -12.08 10.55 6.05
C PHE A 126 -12.86 10.20 7.31
N ASP A 127 -12.75 8.97 7.79
CA ASP A 127 -13.54 8.43 8.91
C ASP A 127 -15.05 8.69 8.79
N GLY A 128 -15.56 8.58 7.55
CA GLY A 128 -16.98 8.81 7.23
C GLY A 128 -17.39 10.28 7.11
N ARG A 129 -16.46 11.22 7.28
CA ARG A 129 -16.70 12.66 7.12
C ARG A 129 -16.28 13.10 5.71
N PRO A 130 -17.21 13.63 4.89
CA PRO A 130 -16.90 14.08 3.55
C PRO A 130 -16.07 15.38 3.56
N VAL A 131 -15.07 15.45 2.69
CA VAL A 131 -14.20 16.61 2.48
C VAL A 131 -14.08 16.87 0.98
N THR A 132 -14.25 18.12 0.60
CA THR A 132 -14.12 18.55 -0.80
C THR A 132 -12.76 19.20 -1.05
N TYR A 133 -12.13 18.81 -2.14
CA TYR A 133 -10.86 19.34 -2.64
C TYR A 133 -11.07 19.94 -4.03
N GLY A 134 -10.68 21.20 -4.24
CA GLY A 134 -10.47 21.71 -5.58
C GLY A 134 -9.31 20.98 -6.27
N PHE A 135 -9.31 20.85 -7.58
CA PHE A 135 -8.24 20.16 -8.30
C PHE A 135 -6.83 20.76 -8.10
N GLY A 136 -6.77 22.04 -7.69
CA GLY A 136 -5.52 22.70 -7.33
C GLY A 136 -4.95 22.28 -5.97
N GLU A 137 -5.76 21.68 -5.10
CA GLU A 137 -5.40 21.24 -3.75
C GLU A 137 -4.97 19.77 -3.69
N LEU A 138 -5.06 19.04 -4.82
CA LEU A 138 -4.75 17.61 -4.88
C LEU A 138 -3.26 17.28 -4.74
N ASP A 139 -2.38 18.27 -4.62
CA ASP A 139 -0.99 18.10 -4.23
C ASP A 139 -0.85 17.66 -2.76
N THR A 140 -1.88 17.89 -1.95
CA THR A 140 -1.96 17.42 -0.55
C THR A 140 -2.44 16.00 -0.39
N LEU A 141 -2.87 15.33 -1.48
CA LEU A 141 -3.34 13.96 -1.52
C LEU A 141 -2.42 13.04 -2.33
N VAL A 142 -2.30 11.80 -1.89
CA VAL A 142 -1.65 10.73 -2.65
C VAL A 142 -2.47 9.45 -2.58
N PRO A 143 -2.44 8.58 -3.62
CA PRO A 143 -2.96 7.22 -3.50
C PRO A 143 -2.29 6.47 -2.36
N ALA A 144 -3.04 5.67 -1.62
CA ALA A 144 -2.61 5.06 -0.36
C ALA A 144 -2.82 3.54 -0.28
N TYR A 145 -2.87 2.85 -1.40
CA TYR A 145 -2.81 1.38 -1.44
C TYR A 145 -1.50 0.86 -0.85
N ALA A 146 -0.42 1.62 -1.08
CA ALA A 146 0.88 1.45 -0.47
C ALA A 146 1.35 2.76 0.18
N ALA A 147 1.91 2.67 1.38
CA ALA A 147 2.49 3.79 2.11
C ALA A 147 3.87 3.41 2.67
N THR A 148 4.67 4.38 3.07
CA THR A 148 5.88 4.06 3.81
C THR A 148 5.55 3.68 5.25
N ILE A 149 6.36 2.80 5.85
CA ILE A 149 6.19 2.38 7.25
C ILE A 149 6.15 3.60 8.20
N HIS A 150 6.94 4.64 7.91
CA HIS A 150 6.95 5.87 8.71
C HIS A 150 5.60 6.60 8.69
N LYS A 151 4.95 6.65 7.52
CA LYS A 151 3.64 7.32 7.39
C LYS A 151 2.48 6.51 7.97
N SER A 152 2.68 5.23 8.26
CA SER A 152 1.69 4.36 8.91
C SER A 152 1.77 4.39 10.44
N GLN A 153 2.63 5.23 11.03
CA GLN A 153 2.76 5.33 12.48
C GLN A 153 1.44 5.82 13.09
N GLY A 154 0.97 5.10 14.12
CA GLY A 154 -0.33 5.38 14.76
C GLY A 154 -1.53 4.67 14.12
N SER A 155 -1.42 4.19 12.87
CA SER A 155 -2.49 3.46 12.20
C SER A 155 -2.37 1.96 12.43
N GLU A 156 -3.51 1.25 12.38
CA GLU A 156 -3.59 -0.20 12.46
C GLU A 156 -4.47 -0.72 11.32
N TYR A 157 -4.11 -1.89 10.77
CA TYR A 157 -4.80 -2.48 9.63
C TYR A 157 -5.14 -3.94 9.92
N PRO A 158 -6.27 -4.48 9.43
CA PRO A 158 -6.55 -5.91 9.54
C PRO A 158 -5.45 -6.79 8.95
N ALA A 159 -4.92 -6.43 7.78
CA ALA A 159 -3.79 -7.12 7.18
C ALA A 159 -2.73 -6.16 6.64
N VAL A 160 -1.46 -6.54 6.74
CA VAL A 160 -0.33 -5.80 6.18
C VAL A 160 0.54 -6.68 5.28
N VAL A 161 1.04 -6.09 4.20
CA VAL A 161 2.03 -6.70 3.30
C VAL A 161 3.28 -5.83 3.31
N ILE A 162 4.44 -6.40 3.64
CA ILE A 162 5.70 -5.64 3.74
C ILE A 162 6.69 -6.17 2.71
N PRO A 163 6.96 -5.44 1.62
CA PRO A 163 8.00 -5.80 0.67
C PRO A 163 9.38 -5.56 1.26
N ILE A 164 10.20 -6.62 1.30
CA ILE A 164 11.59 -6.55 1.75
C ILE A 164 12.50 -7.00 0.62
N MET A 165 13.40 -6.15 0.20
CA MET A 165 14.40 -6.47 -0.81
C MET A 165 15.78 -6.57 -0.15
N THR A 166 16.67 -7.41 -0.70
CA THR A 166 18.06 -7.53 -0.19
C THR A 166 18.79 -6.20 -0.16
N GLN A 167 18.54 -5.32 -1.13
CA GLN A 167 19.10 -3.97 -1.14
C GLN A 167 18.63 -3.09 0.03
N HIS A 168 17.51 -3.43 0.67
CA HIS A 168 16.98 -2.70 1.83
C HIS A 168 17.63 -3.12 3.15
N TYR A 169 18.41 -4.22 3.18
CA TYR A 169 18.99 -4.77 4.42
C TYR A 169 19.83 -3.74 5.20
N ALA A 170 20.57 -2.89 4.49
CA ALA A 170 21.37 -1.84 5.13
C ALA A 170 20.52 -0.72 5.77
N MET A 171 19.28 -0.54 5.30
CA MET A 171 18.36 0.50 5.76
C MET A 171 17.26 -0.05 6.69
N LEU A 172 17.07 -1.36 6.72
CA LEU A 172 16.13 -2.04 7.60
C LEU A 172 16.69 -2.12 9.02
N GLN A 173 16.58 -1.01 9.75
CA GLN A 173 16.76 -1.06 11.19
C GLN A 173 15.65 -1.98 11.77
N ARG A 174 16.03 -2.81 12.75
CA ARG A 174 15.07 -3.73 13.44
C ARG A 174 13.80 -3.01 13.87
N ASN A 175 13.91 -1.76 14.30
CA ASN A 175 12.81 -0.93 14.73
C ASN A 175 11.81 -0.62 13.62
N LEU A 176 12.26 -0.40 12.38
CA LEU A 176 11.37 -0.11 11.25
C LEU A 176 10.52 -1.33 10.88
N LEU A 177 11.17 -2.50 10.82
CA LEU A 177 10.48 -3.74 10.54
C LEU A 177 9.48 -4.09 11.64
N TYR A 178 9.88 -3.96 12.90
CA TYR A 178 9.00 -4.15 14.06
C TYR A 178 7.78 -3.21 14.00
N THR A 179 8.00 -1.93 13.68
CA THR A 179 6.92 -0.96 13.50
C THR A 179 5.94 -1.43 12.42
N GLY A 180 6.42 -1.87 11.25
CA GLY A 180 5.56 -2.38 10.18
C GLY A 180 4.76 -3.62 10.60
N ILE A 181 5.40 -4.58 11.27
CA ILE A 181 4.77 -5.81 11.75
C ILE A 181 3.64 -5.52 12.75
N THR A 182 3.88 -4.59 13.67
CA THR A 182 2.89 -4.24 14.71
C THR A 182 1.67 -3.49 14.17
N ARG A 183 1.65 -3.08 12.92
CA ARG A 183 0.48 -2.45 12.28
C ARG A 183 -0.58 -3.45 11.84
N GLY A 184 -0.25 -4.71 11.60
CA GLY A 184 -1.20 -5.75 11.19
C GLY A 184 -1.85 -6.44 12.39
N LYS A 185 -3.18 -6.59 12.39
CA LYS A 185 -3.94 -7.26 13.45
C LYS A 185 -4.14 -8.75 13.19
N LEU A 186 -4.56 -9.13 11.98
CA LEU A 186 -4.98 -10.49 11.65
C LEU A 186 -3.99 -11.23 10.73
N ALA A 187 -3.33 -10.51 9.81
CA ALA A 187 -2.40 -11.12 8.86
C ALA A 187 -1.20 -10.22 8.56
N LYS A 188 -0.02 -10.81 8.54
CA LYS A 188 1.25 -10.14 8.23
C LYS A 188 1.98 -10.94 7.17
N THR A 189 2.22 -10.35 6.02
CA THR A 189 2.88 -11.02 4.91
C THR A 189 4.15 -10.29 4.50
N PHE A 190 5.24 -11.02 4.32
CA PHE A 190 6.51 -10.50 3.82
C PHE A 190 6.79 -11.05 2.44
N SER A 191 7.20 -10.17 1.52
CA SER A 191 7.78 -10.55 0.25
C SER A 191 9.25 -10.16 0.25
N SER A 192 10.15 -11.11 0.08
CA SER A 192 11.59 -10.84 -0.01
C SER A 192 12.19 -11.38 -1.28
N THR A 193 13.17 -10.66 -1.82
CA THR A 193 14.04 -11.16 -2.90
C THR A 193 15.32 -11.69 -2.29
N VAL A 194 15.63 -12.95 -2.55
CA VAL A 194 16.91 -13.56 -2.22
C VAL A 194 17.77 -13.52 -3.47
N ARG A 195 18.97 -12.95 -3.41
CA ARG A 195 19.96 -13.16 -4.46
C ARG A 195 20.30 -14.65 -4.49
N SER A 196 20.08 -15.32 -5.64
CA SER A 196 20.73 -16.60 -5.90
C SER A 196 22.24 -16.38 -5.81
N GLY A 197 22.87 -16.98 -4.82
CA GLY A 197 24.32 -16.94 -4.68
C GLY A 197 24.96 -17.50 -5.92
N ASN A 198 25.84 -16.74 -6.55
CA ASN A 198 26.81 -17.27 -7.50
C ASN A 198 27.61 -18.36 -6.78
N SER A 199 27.43 -19.61 -7.20
CA SER A 199 28.37 -20.67 -6.89
C SER A 199 29.70 -20.27 -7.52
N ILE A 200 30.64 -19.85 -6.71
CA ILE A 200 32.05 -19.74 -7.11
C ILE A 200 32.51 -21.18 -7.22
N SER A 201 32.60 -21.67 -8.46
CA SER A 201 33.34 -22.89 -8.76
C SER A 201 34.83 -22.55 -8.67
N SER A 202 35.48 -23.22 -7.74
CA SER A 202 36.94 -23.31 -7.71
C SER A 202 37.46 -24.18 -8.80
#